data_6ab98fd7d296e098a29cb57648e9a05b
#
_entry.id   6ab98fd7d296e098a29cb57648e9a05b
#
_cell.length_a   1.000
_cell.length_b   1.000
_cell.length_c   1.000
_cell.angle_alpha   90.00
_cell.angle_beta   90.00
_cell.angle_gamma   90.00
#
_symmetry.space_group_name_H-M   'P 1'
#
loop_
_entity.id
_entity.type
_entity.pdbx_description
1 polymer ?
#
loop_
_entity_poly.entity_id
_entity_poly.type
_entity_poly.pdbx_seq_one_letter_code
_entity_poly.pdbx_strand_id
1 'polypeptide(L)'
;LASKEDVQYILDQANRVLEPKLRADEIIGVYAGLRPLVANNKSATTTKLSREHTVDRPAAGFVSIAGGKYTTYRVMAKDVVDRAVIELRRLTQESVTEKLPLIGADGYFALEQQKERIAQESGLDVETVKHLLNRYGALISEILEIIEEQPKLATKLGADLPYIKAEIVYATSHEGARSVDDVISRRTRLSFEAVNHGVHLADEVAALI
;
A
#
# COMPACT_ATOMS: atom_id res chain seq x y z
N LEU A 1 -16.15 1.82 -11.89
CA LEU A 1 -15.54 3.08 -12.31
C LEU A 1 -16.25 4.23 -11.61
N ALA A 2 -15.53 5.30 -11.28
CA ALA A 2 -16.12 6.53 -10.75
C ALA A 2 -16.99 7.19 -11.83
N SER A 3 -18.10 7.80 -11.41
CA SER A 3 -18.95 8.58 -12.30
C SER A 3 -18.34 9.96 -12.58
N LYS A 4 -18.81 10.65 -13.61
CA LYS A 4 -18.37 12.02 -13.89
C LYS A 4 -18.76 12.97 -12.75
N GLU A 5 -19.90 12.73 -12.14
CA GLU A 5 -20.42 13.49 -10.99
C GLU A 5 -19.51 13.32 -9.77
N ASP A 6 -19.02 12.10 -9.50
CA ASP A 6 -18.06 11.84 -8.41
C ASP A 6 -16.75 12.58 -8.64
N VAL A 7 -16.21 12.53 -9.86
CA VAL A 7 -14.98 13.23 -10.23
C VAL A 7 -15.14 14.74 -10.06
N GLN A 8 -16.24 15.30 -10.58
CA GLN A 8 -16.52 16.73 -10.45
C GLN A 8 -16.67 17.14 -8.99
N TYR A 9 -17.39 16.36 -8.19
CA TYR A 9 -17.55 16.60 -6.76
C TYR A 9 -16.19 16.67 -6.03
N ILE A 10 -15.28 15.72 -6.30
CA ILE A 10 -13.95 15.69 -5.67
C ILE A 10 -13.14 16.91 -6.10
N LEU A 11 -13.17 17.26 -7.39
CA LEU A 11 -12.46 18.41 -7.94
C LEU A 11 -12.95 19.71 -7.29
N ASP A 12 -14.28 19.87 -7.15
CA ASP A 12 -14.88 21.05 -6.52
C ASP A 12 -14.49 21.14 -5.03
N GLN A 13 -14.45 20.02 -4.29
CA GLN A 13 -14.02 20.02 -2.89
C GLN A 13 -12.53 20.39 -2.76
N ALA A 14 -11.64 19.81 -3.60
CA ALA A 14 -10.22 20.15 -3.61
C ALA A 14 -10.02 21.64 -3.92
N ASN A 15 -10.74 22.16 -4.89
CA ASN A 15 -10.66 23.56 -5.33
C ASN A 15 -11.23 24.59 -4.32
N ARG A 16 -11.83 24.14 -3.21
CA ARG A 16 -12.18 25.04 -2.11
C ARG A 16 -10.97 25.49 -1.29
N VAL A 17 -9.90 24.67 -1.28
CA VAL A 17 -8.73 24.88 -0.42
C VAL A 17 -7.42 25.03 -1.20
N LEU A 18 -7.39 24.69 -2.49
CA LEU A 18 -6.18 24.75 -3.31
C LEU A 18 -6.07 26.05 -4.08
N GLU A 19 -4.84 26.54 -4.22
CA GLU A 19 -4.42 27.61 -5.12
C GLU A 19 -3.08 27.22 -5.78
N PRO A 20 -2.96 27.18 -7.12
CA PRO A 20 -4.03 27.47 -8.11
C PRO A 20 -5.10 26.37 -8.14
N LYS A 21 -6.26 26.69 -8.74
CA LYS A 21 -7.36 25.73 -8.91
C LYS A 21 -6.96 24.65 -9.92
N LEU A 22 -7.29 23.39 -9.56
CA LEU A 22 -7.11 22.25 -10.44
C LEU A 22 -8.17 22.22 -11.54
N ARG A 23 -7.79 21.79 -12.73
CA ARG A 23 -8.65 21.64 -13.90
C ARG A 23 -8.90 20.18 -14.23
N ALA A 24 -9.99 19.88 -14.89
CA ALA A 24 -10.35 18.52 -15.27
C ALA A 24 -9.34 17.86 -16.22
N ASP A 25 -8.66 18.65 -17.06
CA ASP A 25 -7.63 18.17 -17.98
C ASP A 25 -6.26 17.90 -17.32
N GLU A 26 -6.11 18.25 -16.05
CA GLU A 26 -4.94 17.91 -15.22
C GLU A 26 -5.08 16.59 -14.49
N ILE A 27 -6.24 15.91 -14.58
CA ILE A 27 -6.47 14.62 -13.95
C ILE A 27 -5.72 13.53 -14.74
N ILE A 28 -4.74 12.90 -14.11
CA ILE A 28 -3.92 11.85 -14.72
C ILE A 28 -4.52 10.45 -14.62
N GLY A 29 -5.43 10.22 -13.67
CA GLY A 29 -6.09 8.93 -13.49
C GLY A 29 -7.27 9.02 -12.52
N VAL A 30 -8.19 8.07 -12.66
CA VAL A 30 -9.38 7.92 -11.80
C VAL A 30 -9.56 6.46 -11.42
N TYR A 31 -9.80 6.20 -10.15
CA TYR A 31 -10.12 4.88 -9.67
C TYR A 31 -11.31 4.91 -8.70
N ALA A 32 -11.96 3.77 -8.53
CA ALA A 32 -13.04 3.58 -7.57
C ALA A 32 -12.92 2.22 -6.90
N GLY A 33 -13.30 2.15 -5.63
CA GLY A 33 -13.30 0.92 -4.85
C GLY A 33 -14.57 0.78 -4.03
N LEU A 34 -14.91 -0.46 -3.67
CA LEU A 34 -16.03 -0.78 -2.79
C LEU A 34 -15.55 -0.92 -1.34
N ARG A 35 -16.32 -0.40 -0.40
CA ARG A 35 -16.13 -0.65 1.03
C ARG A 35 -17.09 -1.73 1.50
N PRO A 36 -16.61 -2.77 2.21
CA PRO A 36 -17.49 -3.70 2.90
C PRO A 36 -18.10 -2.99 4.13
N LEU A 37 -19.33 -2.54 4.00
CA LEU A 37 -20.08 -1.92 5.09
C LEU A 37 -21.02 -2.95 5.73
N VAL A 38 -21.07 -2.97 7.06
CA VAL A 38 -21.99 -3.83 7.81
C VAL A 38 -23.31 -3.07 8.03
N ALA A 39 -24.40 -3.63 7.52
CA ALA A 39 -25.74 -3.10 7.74
C ALA A 39 -26.26 -3.54 9.11
N ASN A 40 -26.24 -2.66 10.10
CA ASN A 40 -26.79 -2.90 11.42
C ASN A 40 -28.32 -2.69 11.49
N ASN A 41 -28.94 -2.07 10.47
CA ASN A 41 -30.38 -1.89 10.36
C ASN A 41 -30.84 -1.75 8.89
N LYS A 42 -31.99 -2.30 8.56
CA LYS A 42 -32.59 -2.37 7.22
C LYS A 42 -32.97 -1.04 6.56
N SER A 43 -32.75 0.11 7.20
CA SER A 43 -33.22 1.41 6.74
C SER A 43 -32.15 2.52 6.68
N ALA A 44 -30.88 2.22 6.90
CA ALA A 44 -29.84 3.25 6.85
C ALA A 44 -29.33 3.47 5.42
N THR A 45 -29.24 4.74 5.00
CA THR A 45 -28.51 5.11 3.79
C THR A 45 -27.03 4.74 3.93
N THR A 46 -26.37 4.38 2.83
CA THR A 46 -24.95 3.95 2.82
C THR A 46 -23.99 4.89 3.53
N THR A 47 -24.29 6.19 3.55
CA THR A 47 -23.52 7.22 4.26
C THR A 47 -23.62 7.16 5.78
N LYS A 48 -24.68 6.49 6.33
CA LYS A 48 -24.93 6.35 7.77
C LYS A 48 -24.57 4.97 8.33
N LEU A 49 -24.08 4.05 7.49
CA LEU A 49 -23.66 2.73 7.94
C LEU A 49 -22.38 2.82 8.79
N SER A 50 -22.32 1.99 9.84
CA SER A 50 -21.15 1.90 10.70
C SER A 50 -19.92 1.51 9.90
N ARG A 51 -18.80 2.14 10.20
CA ARG A 51 -17.46 1.79 9.69
C ARG A 51 -16.64 1.00 10.70
N GLU A 52 -17.27 0.58 11.80
CA GLU A 52 -16.68 -0.32 12.79
C GLU A 52 -16.74 -1.76 12.27
N HIS A 53 -15.79 -2.58 12.68
CA HIS A 53 -15.84 -3.99 12.38
C HIS A 53 -16.79 -4.71 13.36
N THR A 54 -17.28 -5.84 12.93
CA THR A 54 -18.11 -6.73 13.73
C THR A 54 -17.52 -8.12 13.67
N VAL A 55 -17.30 -8.76 14.83
CA VAL A 55 -16.90 -10.16 14.95
C VAL A 55 -18.14 -10.96 15.30
N ASP A 56 -18.49 -11.96 14.52
CA ASP A 56 -19.66 -12.79 14.69
C ASP A 56 -19.31 -14.28 14.68
N ARG A 57 -20.24 -15.09 15.18
CA ARG A 57 -20.17 -16.55 15.21
C ARG A 57 -21.42 -17.17 14.56
N PRO A 58 -21.47 -17.21 13.25
CA PRO A 58 -22.66 -17.72 12.55
C PRO A 58 -22.88 -19.23 12.74
N ALA A 59 -21.84 -20.00 13.09
CA ALA A 59 -21.94 -21.43 13.36
C ALA A 59 -20.87 -21.88 14.37
N ALA A 60 -21.03 -23.03 14.97
CA ALA A 60 -20.04 -23.65 15.84
C ALA A 60 -18.73 -23.91 15.08
N GLY A 61 -17.59 -23.48 15.65
CA GLY A 61 -16.28 -23.62 15.04
C GLY A 61 -16.00 -22.63 13.89
N PHE A 62 -16.90 -21.67 13.65
CA PHE A 62 -16.74 -20.66 12.63
C PHE A 62 -16.84 -19.26 13.25
N VAL A 63 -15.80 -18.45 13.07
CA VAL A 63 -15.77 -17.05 13.48
C VAL A 63 -15.56 -16.21 12.24
N SER A 64 -16.33 -15.15 12.06
CA SER A 64 -16.24 -14.22 10.94
C SER A 64 -16.01 -12.80 11.42
N ILE A 65 -15.38 -11.99 10.59
CA ILE A 65 -15.22 -10.56 10.79
C ILE A 65 -15.60 -9.82 9.51
N ALA A 66 -16.33 -8.72 9.65
CA ALA A 66 -16.73 -7.87 8.53
C ALA A 66 -16.69 -6.39 8.91
N GLY A 67 -16.60 -5.51 7.92
CA GLY A 67 -16.52 -4.05 8.13
C GLY A 67 -15.10 -3.60 8.50
N GLY A 68 -15.03 -2.48 9.23
CA GLY A 68 -13.77 -1.89 9.66
C GLY A 68 -13.05 -1.10 8.58
N LYS A 69 -11.79 -0.79 8.83
CA LYS A 69 -10.91 -0.03 7.94
C LYS A 69 -9.54 -0.69 7.87
N TYR A 70 -8.82 -0.46 6.77
CA TYR A 70 -7.44 -0.92 6.66
C TYR A 70 -6.55 -0.39 7.81
N THR A 71 -6.76 0.85 8.23
CA THR A 71 -5.99 1.46 9.33
C THR A 71 -6.23 0.82 10.70
N THR A 72 -7.31 0.06 10.89
CA THR A 72 -7.64 -0.66 12.13
C THR A 72 -7.38 -2.17 12.06
N TYR A 73 -6.69 -2.63 11.02
CA TYR A 73 -6.47 -4.07 10.75
C TYR A 73 -5.87 -4.84 11.94
N ARG A 74 -4.96 -4.23 12.70
CA ARG A 74 -4.32 -4.86 13.85
C ARG A 74 -5.34 -5.16 14.98
N VAL A 75 -6.21 -4.19 15.28
CA VAL A 75 -7.28 -4.36 16.27
C VAL A 75 -8.30 -5.39 15.77
N MET A 76 -8.67 -5.32 14.50
CA MET A 76 -9.56 -6.30 13.87
C MET A 76 -9.00 -7.73 13.98
N ALA A 77 -7.71 -7.89 13.65
CA ALA A 77 -7.04 -9.19 13.77
C ALA A 77 -7.02 -9.69 15.22
N LYS A 78 -6.70 -8.81 16.18
CA LYS A 78 -6.75 -9.15 17.62
C LYS A 78 -8.13 -9.65 18.01
N ASP A 79 -9.19 -8.90 17.72
CA ASP A 79 -10.54 -9.20 18.16
C ASP A 79 -11.07 -10.51 17.57
N VAL A 80 -10.80 -10.80 16.30
CA VAL A 80 -11.22 -12.07 15.67
C VAL A 80 -10.41 -13.25 16.19
N VAL A 81 -9.10 -13.09 16.43
CA VAL A 81 -8.26 -14.15 17.00
C VAL A 81 -8.66 -14.45 18.45
N ASP A 82 -8.85 -13.42 19.28
CA ASP A 82 -9.30 -13.58 20.66
C ASP A 82 -10.63 -14.35 20.70
N ARG A 83 -11.56 -14.04 19.80
CA ARG A 83 -12.82 -14.76 19.67
C ARG A 83 -12.63 -16.21 19.24
N ALA A 84 -11.76 -16.48 18.28
CA ALA A 84 -11.47 -17.83 17.80
C ALA A 84 -10.82 -18.69 18.90
N VAL A 85 -9.94 -18.12 19.69
CA VAL A 85 -9.28 -18.81 20.81
C VAL A 85 -10.27 -19.26 21.88
N ILE A 86 -11.25 -18.41 22.23
CA ILE A 86 -12.34 -18.77 23.15
C ILE A 86 -13.10 -20.00 22.62
N GLU A 87 -13.41 -20.03 21.32
CA GLU A 87 -14.09 -21.16 20.69
C GLU A 87 -13.28 -22.46 20.71
N LEU A 88 -11.95 -22.34 20.60
CA LEU A 88 -11.03 -23.49 20.69
C LEU A 88 -10.80 -23.99 22.13
N ARG A 89 -11.31 -23.27 23.13
CA ARG A 89 -11.11 -23.53 24.55
C ARG A 89 -9.63 -23.70 24.95
N ARG A 90 -8.77 -22.90 24.33
CA ARG A 90 -7.32 -22.88 24.61
C ARG A 90 -6.97 -21.68 25.50
N LEU A 91 -6.07 -21.90 26.43
CA LEU A 91 -5.40 -20.82 27.13
C LEU A 91 -4.32 -20.27 26.22
N THR A 92 -4.38 -18.97 25.93
CA THR A 92 -3.37 -18.27 25.14
C THR A 92 -2.94 -17.01 25.87
N GLN A 93 -1.77 -16.51 25.49
CA GLN A 93 -1.31 -15.21 25.96
C GLN A 93 -2.12 -14.10 25.28
N GLU A 94 -2.18 -12.94 25.93
CA GLU A 94 -2.74 -11.73 25.32
C GLU A 94 -1.95 -11.32 24.07
N SER A 95 -2.63 -10.66 23.14
CA SER A 95 -2.00 -10.14 21.93
C SER A 95 -0.90 -9.14 22.26
N VAL A 96 0.28 -9.33 21.70
CA VAL A 96 1.42 -8.40 21.80
C VAL A 96 1.63 -7.56 20.54
N THR A 97 0.72 -7.64 19.58
CA THR A 97 0.87 -7.02 18.27
C THR A 97 0.97 -5.49 18.30
N GLU A 98 0.51 -4.83 19.36
CA GLU A 98 0.71 -3.39 19.57
C GLU A 98 2.18 -2.99 19.79
N LYS A 99 3.00 -3.95 20.24
CA LYS A 99 4.42 -3.76 20.54
C LYS A 99 5.35 -4.29 19.46
N LEU A 100 4.79 -4.98 18.46
CA LEU A 100 5.57 -5.52 17.36
C LEU A 100 5.77 -4.44 16.30
N PRO A 101 7.01 -4.12 15.91
CA PRO A 101 7.26 -3.21 14.81
C PRO A 101 6.74 -3.82 13.50
N LEU A 102 6.34 -2.98 12.57
CA LEU A 102 6.09 -3.41 11.19
C LEU A 102 7.40 -3.85 10.55
N ILE A 103 7.33 -4.78 9.61
CA ILE A 103 8.50 -5.19 8.80
C ILE A 103 9.10 -3.94 8.16
N GLY A 104 10.40 -3.77 8.29
CA GLY A 104 11.13 -2.60 7.80
C GLY A 104 11.11 -1.36 8.72
N ALA A 105 10.29 -1.35 9.79
CA ALA A 105 10.24 -0.19 10.70
C ALA A 105 11.41 -0.13 11.67
N ASP A 106 11.95 -1.29 12.05
CA ASP A 106 13.09 -1.34 12.97
C ASP A 106 14.35 -0.78 12.31
N GLY A 107 15.01 0.16 12.98
CA GLY A 107 16.19 0.85 12.44
C GLY A 107 15.90 1.96 11.42
N TYR A 108 14.64 2.20 11.00
CA TYR A 108 14.29 3.19 9.98
C TYR A 108 14.88 4.58 10.26
N PHE A 109 14.72 5.12 11.46
CA PHE A 109 15.22 6.47 11.79
C PHE A 109 16.73 6.60 11.71
N ALA A 110 17.45 5.52 12.07
CA ALA A 110 18.91 5.52 11.96
C ALA A 110 19.37 5.50 10.49
N LEU A 111 18.67 4.75 9.63
CA LEU A 111 18.94 4.71 8.19
C LEU A 111 18.54 6.02 7.49
N GLU A 112 17.45 6.64 7.90
CA GLU A 112 17.00 7.92 7.35
C GLU A 112 18.04 9.03 7.62
N GLN A 113 18.67 9.04 8.81
CA GLN A 113 19.76 9.96 9.12
C GLN A 113 21.06 9.68 8.35
N GLN A 114 21.18 8.49 7.75
CA GLN A 114 22.35 8.08 6.97
C GLN A 114 22.11 8.07 5.46
N LYS A 115 20.99 8.61 4.99
CA LYS A 115 20.58 8.54 3.57
C LYS A 115 21.61 9.09 2.59
N GLU A 116 22.33 10.17 2.96
CA GLU A 116 23.40 10.73 2.12
C GLU A 116 24.59 9.76 2.02
N ARG A 117 24.94 9.07 3.10
CA ARG A 117 25.99 8.06 3.10
C ARG A 117 25.57 6.85 2.25
N ILE A 118 24.33 6.37 2.43
CA ILE A 118 23.79 5.27 1.65
C ILE A 118 23.79 5.63 0.16
N ALA A 119 23.41 6.84 -0.20
CA ALA A 119 23.44 7.33 -1.57
C ALA A 119 24.86 7.31 -2.16
N GLN A 120 25.84 7.77 -1.40
CA GLN A 120 27.26 7.76 -1.81
C GLN A 120 27.79 6.33 -1.99
N GLU A 121 27.48 5.41 -1.07
CA GLU A 121 27.95 4.03 -1.09
C GLU A 121 27.28 3.20 -2.22
N SER A 122 25.99 3.43 -2.48
CA SER A 122 25.21 2.69 -3.50
C SER A 122 25.29 3.28 -4.91
N GLY A 123 25.77 4.53 -5.04
CA GLY A 123 25.73 5.25 -6.32
C GLY A 123 24.37 5.76 -6.74
N LEU A 124 23.36 5.68 -5.87
CA LEU A 124 22.02 6.22 -6.08
C LEU A 124 21.99 7.73 -5.69
N ASP A 125 21.03 8.46 -6.24
CA ASP A 125 20.75 9.80 -5.74
C ASP A 125 20.00 9.77 -4.40
N VAL A 126 20.13 10.83 -3.60
CA VAL A 126 19.53 10.92 -2.24
C VAL A 126 18.01 10.79 -2.27
N GLU A 127 17.35 11.33 -3.28
CA GLU A 127 15.89 11.25 -3.39
C GLU A 127 15.43 9.82 -3.70
N THR A 128 16.18 9.06 -4.50
CA THR A 128 15.93 7.64 -4.70
C THR A 128 16.11 6.85 -3.40
N VAL A 129 17.18 7.09 -2.64
CA VAL A 129 17.38 6.45 -1.32
C VAL A 129 16.24 6.80 -0.36
N LYS A 130 15.82 8.04 -0.31
CA LYS A 130 14.69 8.49 0.50
C LYS A 130 13.38 7.82 0.08
N HIS A 131 13.14 7.69 -1.23
CA HIS A 131 12.00 6.93 -1.76
C HIS A 131 12.03 5.48 -1.29
N LEU A 132 13.16 4.79 -1.42
CA LEU A 132 13.33 3.40 -0.98
C LEU A 132 13.13 3.25 0.54
N LEU A 133 13.73 4.12 1.34
CA LEU A 133 13.54 4.12 2.80
C LEU A 133 12.07 4.33 3.19
N ASN A 134 11.35 5.24 2.52
CA ASN A 134 9.94 5.50 2.79
C ASN A 134 9.03 4.33 2.44
N ARG A 135 9.43 3.49 1.48
CA ARG A 135 8.63 2.34 1.05
C ARG A 135 8.98 1.05 1.78
N TYR A 136 10.27 0.80 1.95
CA TYR A 136 10.79 -0.50 2.40
C TYR A 136 11.42 -0.42 3.80
N GLY A 137 11.68 0.78 4.29
CA GLY A 137 12.34 0.96 5.59
C GLY A 137 13.71 0.29 5.62
N ALA A 138 13.97 -0.50 6.66
CA ALA A 138 15.22 -1.23 6.82
C ALA A 138 15.45 -2.32 5.76
N LEU A 139 14.40 -2.74 5.02
CA LEU A 139 14.54 -3.68 3.90
C LEU A 139 15.22 -3.07 2.68
N ILE A 140 15.57 -1.77 2.71
CA ILE A 140 16.38 -1.15 1.66
C ILE A 140 17.66 -1.94 1.37
N SER A 141 18.25 -2.59 2.38
CA SER A 141 19.45 -3.42 2.21
C SER A 141 19.26 -4.53 1.18
N GLU A 142 18.09 -5.19 1.15
CA GLU A 142 17.77 -6.26 0.21
C GLU A 142 17.67 -5.73 -1.23
N ILE A 143 17.18 -4.50 -1.41
CA ILE A 143 17.13 -3.85 -2.73
C ILE A 143 18.54 -3.43 -3.17
N LEU A 144 19.37 -2.95 -2.25
CA LEU A 144 20.76 -2.60 -2.55
C LEU A 144 21.59 -3.83 -2.94
N GLU A 145 21.37 -5.00 -2.31
CA GLU A 145 21.97 -6.27 -2.71
C GLU A 145 21.60 -6.65 -4.16
N ILE A 146 20.34 -6.50 -4.56
CA ILE A 146 19.90 -6.71 -5.94
C ILE A 146 20.63 -5.76 -6.92
N ILE A 147 20.86 -4.52 -6.52
CA ILE A 147 21.60 -3.53 -7.35
C ILE A 147 23.08 -3.88 -7.41
N GLU A 148 23.67 -4.35 -6.32
CA GLU A 148 25.07 -4.78 -6.29
C GLU A 148 25.32 -5.96 -7.25
N GLU A 149 24.40 -6.94 -7.26
CA GLU A 149 24.45 -8.08 -8.20
C GLU A 149 24.21 -7.65 -9.66
N GLN A 150 23.31 -6.69 -9.88
CA GLN A 150 22.91 -6.23 -11.20
C GLN A 150 22.79 -4.70 -11.27
N PRO A 151 23.92 -3.97 -11.47
CA PRO A 151 23.94 -2.49 -11.39
C PRO A 151 22.99 -1.77 -12.37
N LYS A 152 22.58 -2.42 -13.46
CA LYS A 152 21.59 -1.87 -14.40
C LYS A 152 20.21 -1.65 -13.77
N LEU A 153 19.91 -2.38 -12.69
CA LEU A 153 18.63 -2.27 -11.99
C LEU A 153 18.51 -1.02 -11.13
N ALA A 154 19.60 -0.28 -10.91
CA ALA A 154 19.60 1.04 -10.29
C ALA A 154 18.92 2.12 -11.14
N THR A 155 18.68 1.86 -12.44
CA THR A 155 18.05 2.84 -13.34
C THR A 155 16.56 3.00 -13.07
N LYS A 156 16.06 4.24 -13.24
CA LYS A 156 14.64 4.57 -13.06
C LYS A 156 13.75 3.86 -14.08
N LEU A 157 12.56 3.52 -13.65
CA LEU A 157 11.47 3.00 -14.46
C LEU A 157 10.64 4.19 -15.02
N GLY A 158 11.15 4.88 -16.01
CA GLY A 158 10.59 6.14 -16.52
C GLY A 158 11.23 7.37 -15.91
N ALA A 159 11.31 8.45 -16.69
CA ALA A 159 12.10 9.63 -16.34
C ALA A 159 11.53 10.43 -15.15
N ASP A 160 10.21 10.50 -15.03
CA ASP A 160 9.52 11.36 -14.05
C ASP A 160 8.98 10.58 -12.84
N LEU A 161 9.36 9.31 -12.70
CA LEU A 161 8.88 8.44 -11.64
C LEU A 161 9.98 8.16 -10.62
N PRO A 162 9.65 7.99 -9.34
CA PRO A 162 10.64 7.72 -8.31
C PRO A 162 11.16 6.27 -8.32
N TYR A 163 10.45 5.37 -9.00
CA TYR A 163 10.72 3.93 -8.98
C TYR A 163 11.96 3.55 -9.78
N ILE A 164 12.74 2.61 -9.26
CA ILE A 164 13.87 1.97 -9.95
C ILE A 164 13.55 0.52 -10.34
N LYS A 165 14.27 -0.02 -11.32
CA LYS A 165 14.03 -1.39 -11.81
C LYS A 165 14.23 -2.46 -10.76
N ALA A 166 15.12 -2.26 -9.79
CA ALA A 166 15.33 -3.17 -8.67
C ALA A 166 14.06 -3.40 -7.85
N GLU A 167 13.17 -2.39 -7.72
CA GLU A 167 11.90 -2.56 -7.01
C GLU A 167 10.95 -3.54 -7.73
N ILE A 168 11.03 -3.64 -9.05
CA ILE A 168 10.23 -4.60 -9.81
C ILE A 168 10.71 -6.03 -9.57
N VAL A 169 12.03 -6.22 -9.57
CA VAL A 169 12.65 -7.52 -9.25
C VAL A 169 12.33 -7.89 -7.80
N TYR A 170 12.43 -6.95 -6.87
CA TYR A 170 12.07 -7.14 -5.46
C TYR A 170 10.59 -7.52 -5.30
N ALA A 171 9.70 -6.83 -6.01
CA ALA A 171 8.27 -7.12 -6.01
C ALA A 171 7.96 -8.58 -6.41
N THR A 172 8.72 -9.16 -7.34
CA THR A 172 8.53 -10.55 -7.78
C THR A 172 9.19 -11.55 -6.85
N SER A 173 10.44 -11.31 -6.45
CA SER A 173 11.22 -12.24 -5.65
C SER A 173 10.81 -12.27 -4.17
N HIS A 174 10.40 -11.14 -3.58
CA HIS A 174 10.15 -10.99 -2.15
C HIS A 174 8.68 -10.67 -1.81
N GLU A 175 7.95 -9.98 -2.69
CA GLU A 175 6.58 -9.55 -2.43
C GLU A 175 5.52 -10.35 -3.20
N GLY A 176 5.93 -11.39 -3.93
CA GLY A 176 5.03 -12.35 -4.60
C GLY A 176 4.23 -11.79 -5.76
N ALA A 177 4.71 -10.74 -6.44
CA ALA A 177 4.12 -10.28 -7.70
C ALA A 177 4.32 -11.36 -8.79
N ARG A 178 3.28 -11.62 -9.59
CA ARG A 178 3.27 -12.65 -10.64
C ARG A 178 2.83 -12.13 -12.00
N SER A 179 2.43 -10.88 -12.05
CA SER A 179 1.93 -10.24 -13.27
C SER A 179 2.33 -8.77 -13.30
N VAL A 180 2.28 -8.19 -14.50
CA VAL A 180 2.47 -6.75 -14.71
C VAL A 180 1.47 -5.94 -13.86
N ASP A 181 0.21 -6.39 -13.78
CA ASP A 181 -0.82 -5.74 -12.98
C ASP A 181 -0.50 -5.80 -11.47
N ASP A 182 0.08 -6.89 -10.96
CA ASP A 182 0.52 -6.94 -9.56
C ASP A 182 1.55 -5.85 -9.26
N VAL A 183 2.53 -5.67 -10.15
CA VAL A 183 3.55 -4.66 -9.99
C VAL A 183 2.97 -3.25 -10.10
N ILE A 184 2.29 -2.95 -11.19
CA ILE A 184 1.81 -1.58 -11.50
C ILE A 184 0.73 -1.13 -10.51
N SER A 185 -0.17 -2.04 -10.11
CA SER A 185 -1.36 -1.67 -9.31
C SER A 185 -1.23 -2.01 -7.83
N ARG A 186 -0.37 -2.96 -7.43
CA ARG A 186 -0.35 -3.51 -6.06
C ARG A 186 0.99 -3.42 -5.36
N ARG A 187 2.11 -3.38 -6.07
CA ARG A 187 3.44 -3.31 -5.48
C ARG A 187 4.10 -1.95 -5.67
N THR A 188 3.68 -1.22 -6.70
CA THR A 188 4.01 0.20 -6.89
C THR A 188 2.72 1.02 -6.87
N ARG A 189 2.84 2.32 -7.04
CA ARG A 189 1.68 3.22 -7.25
C ARG A 189 1.60 3.72 -8.68
N LEU A 190 2.25 3.05 -9.62
CA LEU A 190 2.31 3.46 -11.02
C LEU A 190 0.93 3.68 -11.63
N SER A 191 -0.06 2.82 -11.28
CA SER A 191 -1.43 2.97 -11.74
C SER A 191 -2.14 4.25 -11.25
N PHE A 192 -1.60 4.91 -10.23
CA PHE A 192 -2.16 6.15 -9.67
C PHE A 192 -1.32 7.39 -10.00
N GLU A 193 -0.01 7.22 -10.18
CA GLU A 193 0.97 8.30 -10.32
C GLU A 193 1.38 8.55 -11.77
N ALA A 194 1.20 7.55 -12.65
CA ALA A 194 1.56 7.65 -14.06
C ALA A 194 0.35 7.87 -14.96
N VAL A 195 0.54 8.66 -16.02
CA VAL A 195 -0.48 8.89 -17.04
C VAL A 195 -0.94 7.56 -17.66
N ASN A 196 -2.24 7.45 -17.93
CA ASN A 196 -2.86 6.22 -18.44
C ASN A 196 -2.53 4.99 -17.60
N HIS A 197 -2.51 5.14 -16.27
CA HIS A 197 -2.25 4.05 -15.32
C HIS A 197 -0.91 3.33 -15.52
N GLY A 198 0.08 3.99 -16.12
CA GLY A 198 1.41 3.43 -16.34
C GLY A 198 1.48 2.34 -17.42
N VAL A 199 0.47 2.20 -18.28
CA VAL A 199 0.42 1.16 -19.35
C VAL A 199 1.65 1.22 -20.27
N HIS A 200 2.20 2.40 -20.52
CA HIS A 200 3.41 2.58 -21.34
C HIS A 200 4.67 1.94 -20.74
N LEU A 201 4.64 1.56 -19.46
CA LEU A 201 5.74 0.86 -18.77
C LEU A 201 5.53 -0.66 -18.73
N ALA A 202 4.39 -1.16 -19.25
CA ALA A 202 4.00 -2.56 -19.11
C ALA A 202 5.03 -3.54 -19.72
N ASP A 203 5.58 -3.21 -20.89
CA ASP A 203 6.58 -4.07 -21.57
C ASP A 203 7.90 -4.10 -20.78
N GLU A 204 8.33 -2.95 -20.23
CA GLU A 204 9.54 -2.86 -19.42
C GLU A 204 9.37 -3.63 -18.11
N VAL A 205 8.22 -3.49 -17.45
CA VAL A 205 7.88 -4.26 -16.24
C VAL A 205 7.83 -5.75 -16.55
N ALA A 206 7.19 -6.17 -17.67
CA ALA A 206 7.10 -7.57 -18.07
C ALA A 206 8.47 -8.21 -18.31
N ALA A 207 9.45 -7.44 -18.78
CA ALA A 207 10.82 -7.95 -19.01
C ALA A 207 11.62 -8.12 -17.70
N LEU A 208 11.15 -7.61 -16.57
CA LEU A 208 11.79 -7.66 -15.26
C LEU A 208 11.14 -8.70 -14.32
N ILE A 209 9.97 -9.25 -14.68
CA ILE A 209 9.25 -10.30 -13.96
C ILE A 209 9.76 -11.68 -14.41
#